data_05a3eab7af9d0604f37e5b84cde0fb3d
#
_entry.id   05a3eab7af9d0604f37e5b84cde0fb3d
#
_cell.length_a   1.000
_cell.length_b   1.000
_cell.length_c   1.000
_cell.angle_alpha   90.00
_cell.angle_beta   90.00
_cell.angle_gamma   90.00
#
_symmetry.space_group_name_H-M   'P 1'
#
loop_
_entity.id
_entity.type
_entity.pdbx_description
1 polymer ?
#
loop_
_entity_poly.entity_id
_entity_poly.type
_entity_poly.pdbx_seq_one_letter_code
_entity_poly.pdbx_strand_id
1 'polypeptide(L)'
;MTRIAVQTRSSREQAVSDVALLERVAEGDVRALSELAARHCLSLRALAFGILRDAVEAEQIVQATFREVRYEAGRFDPAHFPVFGWLAEVTRVGALQRSRVRAGLPEILS
;
A
#
# COMPACT_ATOMS: atom_id res chain seq x y z
N MET A 1 35.10 -4.81 -8.32
CA MET A 1 35.04 -4.48 -6.90
C MET A 1 34.09 -3.36 -6.60
N THR A 2 34.27 -2.26 -7.27
CA THR A 2 33.42 -1.10 -7.05
C THR A 2 31.96 -1.42 -7.28
N ARG A 3 31.71 -2.21 -8.29
CA ARG A 3 30.33 -2.58 -8.64
C ARG A 3 29.66 -3.36 -7.53
N ILE A 4 30.40 -4.28 -6.90
CA ILE A 4 29.84 -5.05 -5.80
C ILE A 4 29.48 -4.16 -4.63
N ALA A 5 30.34 -3.18 -4.33
CA ALA A 5 30.07 -2.26 -3.23
C ALA A 5 28.82 -1.43 -3.47
N VAL A 6 28.64 -0.99 -4.72
CA VAL A 6 27.45 -0.22 -5.07
C VAL A 6 26.19 -1.07 -4.92
N GLN A 7 26.23 -2.31 -5.39
CA GLN A 7 25.10 -3.19 -5.26
C GLN A 7 24.78 -3.49 -3.80
N THR A 8 25.80 -3.67 -2.98
CA THR A 8 25.60 -3.92 -1.56
C THR A 8 24.90 -2.75 -0.89
N ARG A 9 25.31 -1.53 -1.23
CA ARG A 9 24.69 -0.36 -0.65
C ARG A 9 23.23 -0.24 -1.07
N SER A 10 22.95 -0.48 -2.36
CA SER A 10 21.60 -0.43 -2.86
C SER A 10 20.72 -1.46 -2.15
N SER A 11 21.27 -2.66 -1.96
CA SER A 11 20.53 -3.71 -1.25
C SER A 11 20.23 -3.31 0.18
N ARG A 12 21.20 -2.66 0.84
CA ARG A 12 20.99 -2.23 2.21
C ARG A 12 19.92 -1.14 2.32
N GLU A 13 19.92 -0.22 1.36
CA GLU A 13 18.89 0.80 1.34
C GLU A 13 17.51 0.19 1.18
N GLN A 14 17.43 -0.89 0.40
CA GLN A 14 16.18 -1.60 0.21
C GLN A 14 15.90 -2.59 1.32
N ALA A 15 16.86 -2.81 2.21
CA ALA A 15 16.69 -3.76 3.29
C ALA A 15 15.88 -3.23 4.46
N VAL A 16 15.62 -1.91 4.50
CA VAL A 16 14.70 -1.39 5.52
C VAL A 16 13.35 -2.03 5.25
N SER A 17 12.87 -2.80 6.21
CA SER A 17 11.69 -3.61 6.00
C SER A 17 10.42 -2.76 5.96
N ASP A 18 9.40 -3.29 5.29
CA ASP A 18 8.10 -2.65 5.31
C ASP A 18 7.58 -2.51 6.74
N VAL A 19 7.85 -3.49 7.58
CA VAL A 19 7.43 -3.43 8.98
C VAL A 19 8.08 -2.24 9.68
N ALA A 20 9.38 -2.05 9.47
CA ALA A 20 10.08 -0.93 10.09
C ALA A 20 9.52 0.41 9.59
N LEU A 21 9.21 0.50 8.30
CA LEU A 21 8.59 1.71 7.77
C LEU A 21 7.22 1.93 8.38
N LEU A 22 6.44 0.87 8.49
CA LEU A 22 5.10 0.98 9.04
C LEU A 22 5.13 1.41 10.50
N GLU A 23 6.11 0.95 11.26
CA GLU A 23 6.27 1.40 12.65
C GLU A 23 6.52 2.89 12.72
N ARG A 24 7.33 3.41 11.80
CA ARG A 24 7.57 4.85 11.73
C ARG A 24 6.32 5.62 11.31
N VAL A 25 5.54 5.05 10.40
CA VAL A 25 4.27 5.66 10.00
C VAL A 25 3.36 5.79 11.23
N ALA A 26 3.33 4.75 12.05
CA ALA A 26 2.52 4.78 13.26
C ALA A 26 2.97 5.89 14.22
N GLU A 27 4.24 6.28 14.14
CA GLU A 27 4.78 7.36 14.95
C GLU A 27 4.63 8.73 14.29
N GLY A 28 4.02 8.79 13.12
CA GLY A 28 3.79 10.05 12.43
C GLY A 28 4.83 10.43 11.41
N ASP A 29 5.70 9.50 11.03
CA ASP A 29 6.77 9.78 10.06
C ASP A 29 6.23 9.79 8.65
N VAL A 30 6.04 10.97 8.09
CA VAL A 30 5.49 11.16 6.75
C VAL A 30 6.42 10.61 5.68
N ARG A 31 7.74 10.69 5.90
CA ARG A 31 8.70 10.17 4.93
C ARG A 31 8.62 8.67 4.83
N ALA A 32 8.39 7.99 5.96
CA ALA A 32 8.23 6.54 5.94
C ALA A 32 7.00 6.15 5.14
N LEU A 33 5.91 6.91 5.27
CA LEU A 33 4.71 6.65 4.49
C LEU A 33 4.98 6.84 3.00
N SER A 34 5.67 7.90 2.64
CA SER A 34 6.03 8.15 1.23
C SER A 34 6.89 7.03 0.68
N GLU A 35 7.83 6.53 1.47
CA GLU A 35 8.68 5.46 1.00
C GLU A 35 7.91 4.16 0.84
N LEU A 36 7.02 3.87 1.76
CA LEU A 36 6.18 2.69 1.66
C LEU A 36 5.31 2.77 0.41
N ALA A 37 4.76 3.94 0.15
CA ALA A 37 3.97 4.16 -1.05
C ALA A 37 4.81 3.98 -2.32
N ALA A 38 6.03 4.52 -2.32
CA ALA A 38 6.90 4.40 -3.49
C ALA A 38 7.22 2.94 -3.80
N ARG A 39 7.34 2.10 -2.77
CA ARG A 39 7.64 0.68 -2.98
C ARG A 39 6.49 -0.08 -3.61
N HIS A 40 5.27 0.27 -3.27
CA HIS A 40 4.13 -0.59 -3.56
C HIS A 40 3.08 0.03 -4.46
N CYS A 41 3.18 1.31 -4.79
CA CYS A 41 2.10 1.98 -5.51
C CYS A 41 1.82 1.36 -6.88
N LEU A 42 2.86 0.91 -7.59
CA LEU A 42 2.63 0.33 -8.91
C LEU A 42 1.87 -0.98 -8.82
N SER A 43 2.23 -1.84 -7.89
CA SER A 43 1.53 -3.10 -7.69
C SER A 43 0.09 -2.89 -7.25
N LEU A 44 -0.11 -1.95 -6.35
CA LEU A 44 -1.47 -1.67 -5.87
C LEU A 44 -2.32 -1.02 -6.95
N ARG A 45 -1.72 -0.14 -7.75
CA ARG A 45 -2.44 0.47 -8.86
C ARG A 45 -2.86 -0.58 -9.88
N ALA A 46 -1.97 -1.53 -10.18
CA ALA A 46 -2.31 -2.61 -11.10
C ALA A 46 -3.47 -3.44 -10.57
N LEU A 47 -3.47 -3.72 -9.26
CA LEU A 47 -4.55 -4.45 -8.63
C LEU A 47 -5.87 -3.70 -8.76
N ALA A 48 -5.87 -2.42 -8.43
CA ALA A 48 -7.07 -1.61 -8.50
C ALA A 48 -7.55 -1.46 -9.95
N PHE A 49 -6.62 -1.29 -10.89
CA PHE A 49 -6.97 -1.19 -12.30
C PHE A 49 -7.59 -2.48 -12.80
N GLY A 50 -7.09 -3.62 -12.35
CA GLY A 50 -7.66 -4.91 -12.74
C GLY A 50 -9.13 -5.02 -12.39
N ILE A 51 -9.54 -4.37 -11.30
CA ILE A 51 -10.92 -4.38 -10.85
C ILE A 51 -11.74 -3.29 -11.52
N LEU A 52 -11.19 -2.07 -11.60
CA LEU A 52 -11.96 -0.89 -12.01
C LEU A 52 -11.85 -0.56 -13.49
N ARG A 53 -10.78 -1.00 -14.13
CA ARG A 53 -10.53 -0.74 -15.55
C ARG A 53 -10.51 0.75 -15.88
N ASP A 54 -10.08 1.56 -14.91
CA ASP A 54 -10.03 3.01 -15.05
C ASP A 54 -8.80 3.49 -14.29
N ALA A 55 -7.86 4.11 -14.99
CA ALA A 55 -6.58 4.48 -14.40
C ALA A 55 -6.72 5.59 -13.36
N VAL A 56 -7.65 6.52 -13.58
CA VAL A 56 -7.85 7.62 -12.65
C VAL A 56 -8.45 7.10 -11.35
N GLU A 57 -9.46 6.23 -11.45
CA GLU A 57 -10.05 5.64 -10.26
C GLU A 57 -9.08 4.74 -9.53
N ALA A 58 -8.26 3.99 -10.28
CA ALA A 58 -7.27 3.14 -9.64
C ALA A 58 -6.29 3.98 -8.81
N GLU A 59 -5.87 5.12 -9.35
CA GLU A 59 -4.98 6.00 -8.62
C GLU A 59 -5.64 6.54 -7.36
N GLN A 60 -6.91 6.90 -7.46
CA GLN A 60 -7.66 7.40 -6.30
C GLN A 60 -7.77 6.35 -5.21
N ILE A 61 -7.96 5.10 -5.61
CA ILE A 61 -8.06 4.00 -4.64
C ILE A 61 -6.72 3.79 -3.95
N VAL A 62 -5.61 3.86 -4.68
CA VAL A 62 -4.29 3.71 -4.08
C VAL A 62 -4.03 4.85 -3.09
N GLN A 63 -4.38 6.08 -3.46
CA GLN A 63 -4.24 7.20 -2.55
C GLN A 63 -5.06 7.00 -1.28
N ALA A 64 -6.28 6.50 -1.44
CA ALA A 64 -7.14 6.22 -0.29
C ALA A 64 -6.55 5.12 0.59
N THR A 65 -5.91 4.11 -0.03
CA THR A 65 -5.25 3.05 0.72
C THR A 65 -4.18 3.64 1.65
N PHE A 66 -3.34 4.53 1.15
CA PHE A 66 -2.27 5.06 1.99
C PHE A 66 -2.79 6.07 3.01
N ARG A 67 -3.90 6.73 2.75
CA ARG A 67 -4.55 7.53 3.79
C ARG A 67 -5.03 6.65 4.93
N GLU A 68 -5.62 5.52 4.61
CA GLU A 68 -6.07 4.59 5.64
C GLU A 68 -4.90 4.00 6.41
N VAL A 69 -3.85 3.63 5.70
CA VAL A 69 -2.63 3.09 6.32
C VAL A 69 -2.08 4.05 7.36
N ARG A 70 -2.10 5.34 7.07
CA ARG A 70 -1.60 6.35 7.99
C ARG A 70 -2.30 6.28 9.35
N TYR A 71 -3.60 6.03 9.33
CA TYR A 71 -4.37 5.99 10.56
C TYR A 71 -4.36 4.62 11.23
N GLU A 72 -4.22 3.57 10.45
CA GLU A 72 -4.34 2.22 10.97
C GLU A 72 -2.98 1.55 11.24
N ALA A 73 -1.89 2.24 10.93
CA ALA A 73 -0.56 1.64 11.05
C ALA A 73 -0.27 1.10 12.45
N GLY A 74 -0.74 1.81 13.47
CA GLY A 74 -0.49 1.40 14.85
C GLY A 74 -1.23 0.14 15.28
N ARG A 75 -2.22 -0.28 14.49
CA ARG A 75 -3.00 -1.48 14.80
C ARG A 75 -2.55 -2.69 14.01
N PHE A 76 -1.64 -2.49 13.06
CA PHE A 76 -1.20 -3.59 12.22
C PHE A 76 -0.34 -4.55 13.02
N ASP A 77 -0.61 -5.84 12.87
CA ASP A 77 0.17 -6.87 13.55
C ASP A 77 0.97 -7.65 12.52
N PRO A 78 2.27 -7.40 12.42
CA PRO A 78 3.09 -8.07 11.42
C PRO A 78 3.25 -9.57 11.66
N ALA A 79 2.89 -10.05 12.85
CA ALA A 79 2.95 -11.48 13.14
C ALA A 79 1.87 -12.24 12.39
N HIS A 80 0.78 -11.59 11.99
CA HIS A 80 -0.34 -12.24 11.33
C HIS A 80 -0.40 -11.99 9.84
N PHE A 81 0.18 -10.86 9.37
CA PHE A 81 0.11 -10.48 7.97
C PHE A 81 1.42 -9.91 7.49
N PRO A 82 1.84 -10.22 6.26
CA PRO A 82 2.86 -9.39 5.62
C PRO A 82 2.26 -8.02 5.29
N VAL A 83 3.10 -6.99 5.34
CA VAL A 83 2.63 -5.63 5.11
C VAL A 83 1.99 -5.50 3.73
N PHE A 84 2.62 -6.04 2.69
CA PHE A 84 2.06 -5.93 1.35
C PHE A 84 0.70 -6.60 1.27
N GLY A 85 0.53 -7.75 1.93
CA GLY A 85 -0.76 -8.42 1.94
C GLY A 85 -1.86 -7.55 2.51
N TRP A 86 -1.54 -6.80 3.57
CA TRP A 86 -2.49 -5.87 4.15
C TRP A 86 -2.81 -4.73 3.20
N LEU A 87 -1.77 -4.12 2.59
CA LEU A 87 -1.99 -3.05 1.63
C LEU A 87 -2.84 -3.51 0.45
N ALA A 88 -2.57 -4.70 -0.04
CA ALA A 88 -3.32 -5.27 -1.15
C ALA A 88 -4.78 -5.50 -0.76
N GLU A 89 -5.02 -5.96 0.46
CA GLU A 89 -6.39 -6.20 0.90
C GLU A 89 -7.17 -4.90 1.03
N VAL A 90 -6.56 -3.87 1.61
CA VAL A 90 -7.21 -2.56 1.72
C VAL A 90 -7.54 -2.02 0.33
N THR A 91 -6.60 -2.15 -0.59
CA THR A 91 -6.79 -1.69 -1.97
C THR A 91 -7.90 -2.46 -2.65
N ARG A 92 -7.91 -3.79 -2.49
CA ARG A 92 -8.91 -4.64 -3.12
C ARG A 92 -10.31 -4.31 -2.63
N VAL A 93 -10.46 -4.16 -1.32
CA VAL A 93 -11.76 -3.83 -0.73
C VAL A 93 -12.23 -2.48 -1.25
N GLY A 94 -11.34 -1.48 -1.27
CA GLY A 94 -11.71 -0.16 -1.76
C GLY A 94 -12.12 -0.17 -3.23
N ALA A 95 -11.39 -0.92 -4.05
CA ALA A 95 -11.71 -1.00 -5.47
C ALA A 95 -13.04 -1.71 -5.71
N LEU A 96 -13.29 -2.79 -4.95
CA LEU A 96 -14.56 -3.51 -5.08
C LEU A 96 -15.74 -2.64 -4.66
N GLN A 97 -15.58 -1.87 -3.59
CA GLN A 97 -16.64 -0.95 -3.17
C GLN A 97 -16.91 0.10 -4.23
N ARG A 98 -15.85 0.67 -4.81
CA ARG A 98 -16.00 1.66 -5.88
C ARG A 98 -16.73 1.05 -7.08
N SER A 99 -16.38 -0.18 -7.42
CA SER A 99 -16.99 -0.88 -8.54
C SER A 99 -18.49 -1.08 -8.30
N ARG A 100 -18.87 -1.42 -7.07
CA ARG A 100 -20.29 -1.59 -6.72
C ARG A 100 -21.07 -0.29 -6.81
N VAL A 101 -20.48 0.77 -6.29
CA VAL A 101 -21.13 2.09 -6.35
C VAL A 101 -21.33 2.50 -7.80
N ARG A 102 -20.32 2.29 -8.63
CA ARG A 102 -20.36 2.63 -10.04
C ARG A 102 -21.46 1.86 -10.78
N ALA A 103 -21.68 0.61 -10.38
CA ALA A 103 -22.68 -0.24 -10.99
C ALA A 103 -24.09 0.01 -10.41
N GLY A 104 -24.21 0.91 -9.44
CA GLY A 104 -25.49 1.18 -8.82
C GLY A 104 -25.95 0.13 -7.83
N LEU A 105 -25.03 -0.72 -7.38
CA LEU A 105 -25.38 -1.75 -6.40
C LEU A 105 -25.27 -1.21 -4.98
N PRO A 106 -26.09 -1.71 -4.05
CA PRO A 106 -26.01 -1.26 -2.68
C PRO A 106 -24.72 -1.71 -2.04
N GLU A 107 -24.24 -0.89 -1.09
CA GLU A 107 -23.07 -1.28 -0.32
C GLU A 107 -23.40 -2.50 0.52
N ILE A 108 -22.43 -3.38 0.63
CA ILE A 108 -22.56 -4.52 1.54
C ILE A 108 -22.20 -4.05 2.93
N LEU A 109 -23.18 -4.16 3.81
CA LEU A 109 -22.96 -3.87 5.22
C LEU A 109 -22.57 -5.16 5.89
N SER A 110 -21.45 -5.17 6.53
CA SER A 110 -21.00 -6.40 7.22
C SER A 110 -20.43 -6.06 8.55
#